data_92869d58c8fbace26bf2ccb8fad66acb
#
_entry.id   92869d58c8fbace26bf2ccb8fad66acb
#
_cell.length_a   1.000
_cell.length_b   1.000
_cell.length_c   1.000
_cell.angle_alpha   90.00
_cell.angle_beta   90.00
_cell.angle_gamma   90.00
#
_symmetry.space_group_name_H-M   'P 1'
#
loop_
_entity.id
_entity.type
_entity.pdbx_description
1 polymer ?
#
loop_
_entity_poly.entity_id
_entity_poly.type
_entity_poly.pdbx_seq_one_letter_code
_entity_poly.pdbx_strand_id
1 'polypeptide(L)'
;MPLVYRTIRIGRGLHSGATDFGTTTVFAKLETSLALNHRRRNIFYREISIGILLLTPMASRGQEADAKRQKSAVIVDLSVSAEALAAQPTGKDWLSYNGDYSGRRFSRLDQINAKNVGSLRAQWVFHAPNSDSLEVTPVVVNGLMFVTSANDAYALDAQTGRQVWHHAWPITEGLIDDASQHHNRGVGVWGNSVYMETDNAHLLCLDGRSGNLRWDVAYTDGNRNYGATSAPLVVNGKVIVGTSGGDDGVRGFISAYDAETGKLVWKFWTIPGPGERGSESWPGDSYLHGGGTTWMPGTFDSESNILYWGTSNPAPDFDGGPRPGDDLYTDCVLALDADTGKLKWYFQFTPHDLFDYDATETPVLLDATWKNQPRKLLVEANRNGFLYVLDRTDGKFLSAVPFVEKLNWAKGIDANGRPIRTDVAPTANGTRTCPGFSGATNWYSPSFNPQTNLFYFLASENCEVYLFSAEKFTPGQTYYSTGARRSPGDHGKKILLAFELGGEKPAWKYPQVGNGRSSGGTMTTAGGLVFFGDDSESFEAVDARTGELLWHFNTGQEMHASPMSYAVNGNQYVSIAAGSNVFSFALR
;
A
#
# COMPACT_ATOMS: atom_id res chain seq x y z
N MET A 1 -13.77 -25.62 19.65
CA MET A 1 -14.37 -24.92 20.82
C MET A 1 -14.56 -23.49 20.38
N PRO A 2 -15.77 -22.96 20.28
CA PRO A 2 -15.97 -21.58 19.82
C PRO A 2 -15.82 -20.58 20.95
N LEU A 3 -15.01 -19.54 20.72
CA LEU A 3 -14.92 -18.38 21.60
C LEU A 3 -16.11 -17.45 21.32
N VAL A 4 -16.85 -17.16 22.39
CA VAL A 4 -18.03 -16.30 22.39
C VAL A 4 -17.58 -14.86 22.63
N TYR A 5 -17.77 -13.99 21.67
CA TYR A 5 -17.66 -12.54 21.88
C TYR A 5 -18.88 -12.02 22.67
N ARG A 6 -18.63 -11.42 23.81
CA ARG A 6 -19.64 -10.69 24.59
C ARG A 6 -19.67 -9.22 24.16
N THR A 7 -20.75 -8.85 23.52
CA THR A 7 -21.12 -7.45 23.22
C THR A 7 -21.56 -6.76 24.52
N ILE A 8 -20.93 -5.66 24.87
CA ILE A 8 -21.39 -4.80 25.97
C ILE A 8 -22.33 -3.75 25.36
N ARG A 9 -23.62 -3.85 25.66
CA ARG A 9 -24.60 -2.80 25.39
C ARG A 9 -24.59 -1.81 26.56
N ILE A 10 -24.30 -0.54 26.30
CA ILE A 10 -24.55 0.57 27.24
C ILE A 10 -25.94 1.13 26.92
N GLY A 11 -26.88 0.88 27.82
CA GLY A 11 -28.21 1.46 27.76
C GLY A 11 -28.24 2.84 28.44
N ARG A 12 -28.68 3.88 27.71
CA ARG A 12 -29.06 5.16 28.30
C ARG A 12 -30.47 5.06 28.90
N GLY A 13 -30.59 5.35 30.19
CA GLY A 13 -31.85 5.64 30.86
C GLY A 13 -31.77 6.99 31.56
N LEU A 14 -32.56 7.93 31.10
CA LEU A 14 -32.84 9.20 31.77
C LEU A 14 -33.76 8.94 33.00
N HIS A 15 -33.42 9.48 34.18
CA HIS A 15 -34.38 10.21 34.99
C HIS A 15 -33.72 11.02 36.15
N SER A 16 -34.30 12.17 36.33
CA SER A 16 -34.06 13.26 37.28
C SER A 16 -34.15 12.89 38.76
N GLY A 17 -33.43 13.60 39.62
CA GLY A 17 -33.75 13.72 41.06
C GLY A 17 -32.53 14.04 41.93
N ALA A 18 -32.53 15.24 42.48
CA ALA A 18 -31.55 15.76 43.42
C ALA A 18 -31.57 15.05 44.78
N THR A 19 -30.44 14.97 45.45
CA THR A 19 -30.12 15.48 46.79
C THR A 19 -28.92 14.76 47.41
N ASP A 20 -27.98 15.52 47.74
CA ASP A 20 -27.04 15.62 48.88
C ASP A 20 -26.60 14.40 49.75
N PHE A 21 -25.34 14.54 50.21
CA PHE A 21 -24.62 13.95 51.36
C PHE A 21 -23.71 12.72 51.17
N GLY A 22 -22.45 12.94 51.49
CA GLY A 22 -21.69 12.02 52.33
C GLY A 22 -20.45 11.36 51.70
N THR A 23 -19.30 11.97 51.89
CA THR A 23 -17.96 11.38 51.86
C THR A 23 -17.84 10.11 52.72
N THR A 24 -17.28 9.03 52.13
CA THR A 24 -16.52 8.04 52.93
C THR A 24 -15.54 7.29 52.05
N THR A 25 -14.28 7.52 52.30
CA THR A 25 -13.11 6.83 51.74
C THR A 25 -12.96 5.46 52.41
N VAL A 26 -12.87 4.38 51.64
CA VAL A 26 -12.43 3.07 52.14
C VAL A 26 -11.27 2.56 51.30
N PHE A 27 -10.10 2.57 51.92
CA PHE A 27 -8.93 1.85 51.44
C PHE A 27 -9.05 0.36 51.79
N ALA A 28 -8.96 -0.54 50.87
CA ALA A 28 -8.74 -1.96 51.10
C ALA A 28 -7.32 -2.35 50.66
N LYS A 29 -6.48 -2.63 51.65
CA LYS A 29 -5.16 -3.25 51.50
C LYS A 29 -5.35 -4.77 51.40
N LEU A 30 -4.87 -5.41 50.37
CA LEU A 30 -4.71 -6.88 50.32
C LEU A 30 -3.23 -7.21 50.52
N GLU A 31 -2.91 -7.73 51.68
CA GLU A 31 -1.64 -8.43 51.95
C GLU A 31 -1.82 -9.91 51.62
N THR A 32 -0.99 -10.47 50.78
CA THR A 32 -0.89 -11.92 50.60
C THR A 32 0.39 -12.42 51.28
N SER A 33 0.19 -13.20 52.32
CA SER A 33 1.20 -13.92 53.09
C SER A 33 1.63 -15.19 52.38
N LEU A 34 2.94 -15.34 52.15
CA LEU A 34 3.55 -16.60 51.72
C LEU A 34 4.06 -17.36 52.96
N ALA A 35 3.48 -18.53 53.21
CA ALA A 35 3.96 -19.46 54.22
C ALA A 35 4.96 -20.44 53.63
N LEU A 36 6.18 -20.40 54.13
CA LEU A 36 7.22 -21.42 53.91
C LEU A 36 6.96 -22.64 54.78
N ASN A 37 6.90 -23.82 54.18
CA ASN A 37 6.97 -25.08 54.91
C ASN A 37 8.29 -25.78 54.64
N HIS A 38 9.15 -25.80 55.70
CA HIS A 38 10.32 -26.62 55.81
C HIS A 38 9.93 -28.06 56.14
N ARG A 39 10.40 -29.05 55.40
CA ARG A 39 10.66 -30.42 55.91
C ARG A 39 12.04 -30.89 55.52
N ARG A 40 12.83 -31.05 56.59
CA ARG A 40 14.15 -31.74 56.57
C ARG A 40 13.96 -33.23 56.26
N ARG A 41 14.85 -33.81 55.46
CA ARG A 41 15.29 -35.19 55.67
C ARG A 41 16.76 -35.31 55.24
N ASN A 42 17.52 -35.86 56.17
CA ASN A 42 18.93 -36.22 56.11
C ASN A 42 19.16 -37.37 55.13
N ILE A 43 20.41 -37.41 54.58
CA ILE A 43 21.28 -38.58 54.80
C ILE A 43 22.01 -39.11 53.55
N PHE A 44 23.25 -39.41 53.84
CA PHE A 44 24.31 -40.30 53.37
C PHE A 44 25.33 -39.73 52.37
N TYR A 45 26.49 -39.43 52.97
CA TYR A 45 27.78 -39.44 52.30
C TYR A 45 28.14 -40.86 51.86
N ARG A 46 28.52 -41.04 50.60
CA ARG A 46 29.32 -42.17 50.14
C ARG A 46 30.44 -41.60 49.29
N GLU A 47 31.64 -41.81 49.79
CA GLU A 47 32.89 -41.54 49.08
C GLU A 47 32.92 -42.33 47.78
N ILE A 48 33.23 -41.69 46.67
CA ILE A 48 33.59 -42.33 45.40
C ILE A 48 34.92 -41.74 44.97
N SER A 49 35.89 -42.63 44.89
CA SER A 49 37.28 -42.41 44.51
C SER A 49 37.41 -41.79 43.11
N ILE A 50 38.28 -40.81 42.98
CA ILE A 50 38.62 -40.11 41.73
C ILE A 50 39.53 -41.05 40.89
N GLY A 51 38.95 -41.52 39.79
CA GLY A 51 39.73 -42.11 38.71
C GLY A 51 40.07 -41.00 37.70
N ILE A 52 41.29 -40.58 37.61
CA ILE A 52 41.82 -39.67 36.59
C ILE A 52 41.82 -40.40 35.25
N LEU A 53 40.84 -40.10 34.36
CA LEU A 53 40.90 -40.53 32.98
C LEU A 53 41.44 -39.36 32.13
N LEU A 54 42.62 -39.58 31.57
CA LEU A 54 43.27 -38.71 30.61
C LEU A 54 42.37 -38.65 29.34
N LEU A 55 41.58 -37.58 29.20
CA LEU A 55 40.86 -37.24 27.96
C LEU A 55 41.76 -36.35 27.09
N THR A 56 42.26 -36.92 26.02
CA THR A 56 42.89 -36.19 24.90
C THR A 56 41.91 -35.21 24.27
N PRO A 57 42.33 -34.03 23.77
CA PRO A 57 41.43 -33.03 23.23
C PRO A 57 40.93 -33.40 21.83
N MET A 58 39.71 -33.91 21.74
CA MET A 58 38.93 -33.99 20.48
C MET A 58 37.99 -32.80 20.37
N ALA A 59 38.47 -31.56 20.50
CA ALA A 59 37.64 -30.36 20.45
C ALA A 59 38.20 -29.30 19.49
N SER A 60 38.69 -29.69 18.29
CA SER A 60 39.11 -28.67 17.31
C SER A 60 38.50 -28.80 15.92
N ARG A 61 37.72 -29.85 15.63
CA ARG A 61 37.08 -29.96 14.29
C ARG A 61 35.68 -29.36 14.17
N GLY A 62 34.98 -29.18 15.29
CA GLY A 62 33.64 -28.52 15.28
C GLY A 62 33.72 -27.00 15.12
N GLN A 63 34.67 -26.35 15.80
CA GLN A 63 34.85 -24.90 15.74
C GLN A 63 35.44 -24.38 14.42
N GLU A 64 36.26 -25.17 13.72
CA GLU A 64 36.74 -24.82 12.38
C GLU A 64 35.67 -24.97 11.29
N ALA A 65 34.70 -25.87 11.47
CA ALA A 65 33.56 -26.02 10.55
C ALA A 65 32.54 -24.87 10.70
N ASP A 66 32.29 -24.40 11.93
CA ASP A 66 31.45 -23.23 12.19
C ASP A 66 32.15 -21.92 11.81
N ALA A 67 33.44 -21.78 12.00
CA ALA A 67 34.22 -20.63 11.54
C ALA A 67 34.35 -20.59 10.00
N LYS A 68 34.30 -21.72 9.30
CA LYS A 68 34.22 -21.77 7.83
C LYS A 68 32.81 -21.54 7.30
N ARG A 69 31.77 -21.80 8.09
CA ARG A 69 30.37 -21.41 7.74
C ARG A 69 30.09 -19.92 7.93
N GLN A 70 30.88 -19.24 8.76
CA GLN A 70 30.79 -17.78 8.95
C GLN A 70 31.59 -16.99 7.88
N LYS A 71 32.26 -17.65 6.94
CA LYS A 71 32.96 -16.98 5.83
C LYS A 71 32.02 -16.74 4.67
N SER A 72 31.82 -15.44 4.43
CA SER A 72 31.19 -14.67 3.38
C SER A 72 29.68 -14.52 3.54
N ALA A 73 29.26 -13.60 4.41
CA ALA A 73 28.22 -12.69 3.96
C ALA A 73 28.78 -12.05 2.68
N VAL A 74 28.30 -12.46 1.51
CA VAL A 74 28.62 -11.80 0.26
C VAL A 74 28.17 -10.35 0.47
N ILE A 75 29.12 -9.42 0.54
CA ILE A 75 28.82 -7.99 0.59
C ILE A 75 28.22 -7.69 -0.80
N VAL A 76 26.91 -7.72 -0.90
CA VAL A 76 26.21 -7.38 -2.13
C VAL A 76 26.26 -5.86 -2.27
N ASP A 77 26.93 -5.40 -3.31
CA ASP A 77 26.90 -3.99 -3.70
C ASP A 77 25.59 -3.75 -4.46
N LEU A 78 24.74 -2.87 -3.94
CA LEU A 78 23.47 -2.54 -4.59
C LEU A 78 23.71 -1.71 -5.85
N SER A 79 24.54 -0.67 -5.77
CA SER A 79 24.95 0.22 -6.88
C SER A 79 23.80 0.63 -7.81
N VAL A 80 22.61 0.93 -7.23
CA VAL A 80 21.43 1.30 -8.02
C VAL A 80 21.62 2.67 -8.64
N SER A 81 21.59 2.74 -9.99
CA SER A 81 21.75 3.99 -10.75
C SER A 81 20.41 4.49 -11.30
N ALA A 82 20.39 5.73 -11.81
CA ALA A 82 19.23 6.29 -12.50
C ALA A 82 18.83 5.47 -13.74
N GLU A 83 19.82 4.98 -14.48
CA GLU A 83 19.60 4.14 -15.67
C GLU A 83 18.97 2.79 -15.30
N ALA A 84 19.39 2.21 -14.15
CA ALA A 84 18.82 0.96 -13.67
C ALA A 84 17.35 1.13 -13.28
N LEU A 85 17.00 2.22 -12.57
CA LEU A 85 15.63 2.55 -12.19
C LEU A 85 14.75 2.92 -13.40
N ALA A 86 15.32 3.58 -14.41
CA ALA A 86 14.61 3.95 -15.62
C ALA A 86 14.47 2.79 -16.64
N ALA A 87 15.18 1.67 -16.42
CA ALA A 87 15.14 0.52 -17.33
C ALA A 87 13.75 -0.12 -17.37
N GLN A 88 13.18 -0.21 -18.58
CA GLN A 88 11.85 -0.77 -18.84
C GLN A 88 11.90 -1.80 -19.96
N PRO A 89 11.14 -2.90 -19.84
CA PRO A 89 10.45 -3.42 -18.65
C PRO A 89 11.41 -4.04 -17.62
N THR A 90 10.92 -4.34 -16.42
CA THR A 90 11.71 -4.97 -15.35
C THR A 90 12.29 -6.31 -15.79
N GLY A 91 13.49 -6.62 -15.31
CA GLY A 91 14.20 -7.87 -15.62
C GLY A 91 14.44 -8.74 -14.41
N LYS A 92 15.74 -9.06 -14.16
CA LYS A 92 16.14 -9.89 -13.02
C LYS A 92 15.88 -9.24 -11.66
N ASP A 93 15.90 -7.92 -11.59
CA ASP A 93 15.66 -7.14 -10.38
C ASP A 93 14.26 -6.48 -10.44
N TRP A 94 13.71 -6.14 -9.26
CA TRP A 94 12.47 -5.40 -9.08
C TRP A 94 12.76 -4.18 -8.21
N LEU A 95 13.06 -3.04 -8.84
CA LEU A 95 13.78 -1.92 -8.22
C LEU A 95 12.91 -0.85 -7.54
N SER A 96 11.59 -0.94 -7.67
CA SER A 96 10.64 0.01 -7.06
C SER A 96 9.34 -0.68 -6.71
N TYR A 97 8.41 0.01 -6.06
CA TYR A 97 7.07 -0.50 -5.76
C TYR A 97 6.39 -1.13 -7.00
N ASN A 98 6.47 -0.48 -8.15
CA ASN A 98 5.88 -0.94 -9.40
C ASN A 98 6.84 -1.73 -10.30
N GLY A 99 8.07 -1.98 -9.85
CA GLY A 99 9.13 -2.64 -10.59
C GLY A 99 9.93 -1.67 -11.45
N ASP A 100 9.28 -0.92 -12.35
CA ASP A 100 9.83 0.19 -13.10
C ASP A 100 9.00 1.47 -12.87
N TYR A 101 9.41 2.57 -13.48
CA TYR A 101 8.78 3.87 -13.30
C TYR A 101 7.40 4.01 -13.95
N SER A 102 7.00 3.09 -14.85
CA SER A 102 5.79 3.25 -15.65
C SER A 102 4.49 2.83 -14.95
N GLY A 103 4.57 2.11 -13.83
CA GLY A 103 3.39 1.55 -13.18
C GLY A 103 2.79 0.31 -13.88
N ARG A 104 3.38 -0.18 -14.97
CA ARG A 104 2.82 -1.31 -15.75
C ARG A 104 2.86 -2.65 -15.02
N ARG A 105 3.74 -2.81 -14.04
CA ARG A 105 3.96 -4.07 -13.32
C ARG A 105 4.09 -5.27 -14.27
N PHE A 106 4.88 -5.09 -15.33
CA PHE A 106 5.18 -6.10 -16.34
C PHE A 106 6.63 -6.57 -16.22
N SER A 107 6.83 -7.86 -15.97
CA SER A 107 8.15 -8.49 -15.97
C SER A 107 8.45 -9.13 -17.32
N ARG A 108 9.64 -8.84 -17.88
CA ARG A 108 10.13 -9.51 -19.10
C ARG A 108 10.58 -10.95 -18.90
N LEU A 109 10.57 -11.44 -17.64
CA LEU A 109 10.91 -12.83 -17.34
C LEU A 109 9.82 -13.76 -17.86
N ASP A 110 10.22 -14.87 -18.51
CA ASP A 110 9.34 -15.82 -19.19
C ASP A 110 9.63 -17.31 -18.88
N GLN A 111 10.59 -17.56 -17.97
CA GLN A 111 10.90 -18.92 -17.53
C GLN A 111 9.67 -19.58 -16.91
N ILE A 112 8.91 -18.84 -16.08
CA ILE A 112 7.58 -19.24 -15.60
C ILE A 112 6.56 -18.75 -16.64
N ASN A 113 5.82 -19.69 -17.26
CA ASN A 113 4.90 -19.39 -18.35
C ASN A 113 3.66 -20.29 -18.31
N ALA A 114 2.68 -20.03 -19.18
CA ALA A 114 1.41 -20.74 -19.21
C ALA A 114 1.52 -22.28 -19.36
N LYS A 115 2.65 -22.80 -19.91
CA LYS A 115 2.83 -24.25 -20.09
C LYS A 115 3.36 -24.95 -18.82
N ASN A 116 4.04 -24.24 -17.94
CA ASN A 116 4.76 -24.83 -16.80
C ASN A 116 4.36 -24.29 -15.42
N VAL A 117 3.55 -23.22 -15.36
CA VAL A 117 3.10 -22.59 -14.11
C VAL A 117 2.45 -23.59 -13.15
N GLY A 118 1.79 -24.64 -13.65
CA GLY A 118 1.24 -25.74 -12.83
C GLY A 118 2.28 -26.47 -11.98
N SER A 119 3.58 -26.35 -12.31
CA SER A 119 4.69 -26.91 -11.52
C SER A 119 5.28 -25.94 -10.50
N LEU A 120 4.75 -24.73 -10.38
CA LEU A 120 5.22 -23.70 -9.45
C LEU A 120 5.03 -24.17 -8.00
N ARG A 121 6.06 -23.97 -7.16
CA ARG A 121 6.05 -24.37 -5.74
C ARG A 121 6.64 -23.28 -4.87
N ALA A 122 6.11 -23.15 -3.65
CA ALA A 122 6.71 -22.31 -2.62
C ALA A 122 8.13 -22.82 -2.33
N GLN A 123 9.10 -21.93 -2.42
CA GLN A 123 10.51 -22.19 -2.14
C GLN A 123 10.84 -21.83 -0.69
N TRP A 124 10.30 -20.70 -0.25
CA TRP A 124 10.46 -20.22 1.12
C TRP A 124 9.31 -19.32 1.53
N VAL A 125 9.15 -19.16 2.83
CA VAL A 125 8.22 -18.21 3.47
C VAL A 125 9.00 -17.45 4.52
N PHE A 126 8.88 -16.14 4.52
CA PHE A 126 9.41 -15.26 5.56
C PHE A 126 8.23 -14.67 6.36
N HIS A 127 8.30 -14.74 7.68
CA HIS A 127 7.31 -14.16 8.59
C HIS A 127 7.85 -12.86 9.18
N ALA A 128 7.09 -11.75 9.04
CA ALA A 128 7.37 -10.48 9.69
C ALA A 128 6.66 -10.43 11.05
N PRO A 129 7.38 -10.53 12.17
CA PRO A 129 6.76 -10.84 13.48
C PRO A 129 5.93 -9.69 14.08
N ASN A 130 6.12 -8.47 13.62
CA ASN A 130 5.46 -7.28 14.16
C ASN A 130 4.39 -6.72 13.22
N SER A 131 3.74 -7.58 12.43
CA SER A 131 2.71 -7.16 11.49
C SER A 131 1.54 -8.13 11.53
N ASP A 132 0.33 -7.61 11.51
CA ASP A 132 -0.88 -8.40 11.32
C ASP A 132 -1.20 -8.63 9.84
N SER A 133 -0.86 -7.65 9.01
CA SER A 133 -1.03 -7.69 7.55
C SER A 133 0.03 -6.85 6.84
N LEU A 134 0.62 -7.42 5.79
CA LEU A 134 1.62 -6.75 4.96
C LEU A 134 0.98 -6.22 3.67
N GLU A 135 1.22 -4.95 3.36
CA GLU A 135 0.87 -4.33 2.08
C GLU A 135 2.10 -4.14 1.17
N VAL A 136 3.26 -4.61 1.62
CA VAL A 136 4.53 -4.39 0.95
C VAL A 136 4.60 -5.09 -0.41
N THR A 137 5.03 -4.36 -1.45
CA THR A 137 5.66 -4.98 -2.62
C THR A 137 7.16 -5.04 -2.35
N PRO A 138 7.75 -6.23 -2.21
CA PRO A 138 9.19 -6.34 -1.97
C PRO A 138 10.01 -5.74 -3.12
N VAL A 139 11.14 -5.11 -2.80
CA VAL A 139 12.13 -4.63 -3.77
C VAL A 139 13.29 -5.61 -3.81
N VAL A 140 13.74 -6.00 -5.00
CA VAL A 140 14.87 -6.93 -5.17
C VAL A 140 15.98 -6.28 -5.97
N VAL A 141 17.18 -6.27 -5.40
CA VAL A 141 18.40 -5.72 -5.99
C VAL A 141 19.53 -6.74 -5.84
N ASN A 142 20.07 -7.21 -6.95
CA ASN A 142 21.25 -8.10 -6.97
C ASN A 142 21.16 -9.30 -5.99
N GLY A 143 19.94 -9.88 -5.83
CA GLY A 143 19.69 -11.03 -4.96
C GLY A 143 19.44 -10.71 -3.49
N LEU A 144 19.39 -9.43 -3.09
CA LEU A 144 18.83 -8.99 -1.81
C LEU A 144 17.37 -8.55 -2.02
N MET A 145 16.49 -9.01 -1.15
CA MET A 145 15.08 -8.60 -1.11
C MET A 145 14.83 -7.73 0.11
N PHE A 146 14.22 -6.56 -0.09
CA PHE A 146 13.81 -5.65 0.98
C PHE A 146 12.32 -5.77 1.21
N VAL A 147 11.95 -5.99 2.46
CA VAL A 147 10.57 -6.13 2.93
C VAL A 147 10.35 -5.15 4.07
N THR A 148 9.19 -4.51 4.13
CA THR A 148 8.80 -3.63 5.24
C THR A 148 7.50 -4.10 5.88
N SER A 149 7.35 -3.81 7.16
CA SER A 149 6.06 -3.68 7.85
C SER A 149 5.93 -2.22 8.31
N ALA A 150 5.02 -1.87 9.21
CA ALA A 150 4.78 -0.47 9.59
C ALA A 150 6.07 0.32 9.83
N ASN A 151 6.92 -0.15 10.77
CA ASN A 151 8.16 0.52 11.17
C ASN A 151 9.39 -0.39 11.15
N ASP A 152 9.26 -1.58 10.58
CA ASP A 152 10.37 -2.51 10.43
C ASP A 152 10.81 -2.62 8.96
N ALA A 153 12.12 -2.67 8.72
CA ALA A 153 12.70 -3.03 7.44
C ALA A 153 13.59 -4.27 7.57
N TYR A 154 13.42 -5.18 6.64
CA TYR A 154 14.18 -6.43 6.56
C TYR A 154 14.91 -6.51 5.23
N ALA A 155 16.17 -6.98 5.24
CA ALA A 155 16.81 -7.50 4.05
C ALA A 155 16.90 -9.01 4.13
N LEU A 156 16.48 -9.67 3.07
CA LEU A 156 16.47 -11.12 2.94
C LEU A 156 17.38 -11.53 1.77
N ASP A 157 18.01 -12.68 1.89
CA ASP A 157 18.55 -13.38 0.74
C ASP A 157 17.35 -13.80 -0.15
N ALA A 158 17.25 -13.25 -1.35
CA ALA A 158 16.10 -13.43 -2.21
C ALA A 158 15.94 -14.87 -2.74
N GLN A 159 17.02 -15.69 -2.71
CA GLN A 159 16.97 -17.09 -3.09
C GLN A 159 16.38 -17.99 -1.99
N THR A 160 16.64 -17.66 -0.73
CA THR A 160 16.39 -18.56 0.40
C THR A 160 15.40 -18.02 1.43
N GLY A 161 15.05 -16.72 1.38
CA GLY A 161 14.24 -16.05 2.39
C GLY A 161 14.96 -15.82 3.73
N ARG A 162 16.27 -16.14 3.81
CA ARG A 162 17.03 -15.95 5.04
C ARG A 162 17.26 -14.47 5.31
N GLN A 163 16.94 -14.02 6.52
CA GLN A 163 17.18 -12.66 6.95
C GLN A 163 18.69 -12.35 6.98
N VAL A 164 19.09 -11.25 6.35
CA VAL A 164 20.45 -10.70 6.33
C VAL A 164 20.60 -9.66 7.41
N TRP A 165 19.66 -8.71 7.48
CA TRP A 165 19.58 -7.70 8.53
C TRP A 165 18.12 -7.31 8.81
N HIS A 166 17.91 -6.67 9.95
CA HIS A 166 16.64 -6.09 10.38
C HIS A 166 16.91 -4.74 11.01
N HIS A 167 16.15 -3.74 10.62
CA HIS A 167 16.10 -2.41 11.24
C HIS A 167 14.70 -2.21 11.81
N ALA A 168 14.61 -1.88 13.09
CA ALA A 168 13.36 -1.59 13.77
C ALA A 168 13.32 -0.11 14.17
N TRP A 169 12.21 0.55 13.86
CA TRP A 169 11.88 1.89 14.34
C TRP A 169 10.72 1.77 15.34
N PRO A 170 10.71 2.56 16.42
CA PRO A 170 9.62 2.48 17.40
C PRO A 170 8.27 2.80 16.76
N ILE A 171 7.24 2.03 17.11
CA ILE A 171 5.85 2.35 16.76
C ILE A 171 5.43 3.60 17.52
N THR A 172 4.74 4.52 16.83
CA THR A 172 4.34 5.80 17.40
C THR A 172 3.01 5.66 18.13
N GLU A 173 3.02 5.91 19.45
CA GLU A 173 1.80 5.88 20.25
C GLU A 173 0.93 7.12 20.01
N GLY A 174 -0.37 6.89 19.81
CA GLY A 174 -1.40 7.94 19.73
C GLY A 174 -1.46 8.68 18.41
N LEU A 175 -1.01 8.06 17.31
CA LEU A 175 -1.47 8.45 15.98
C LEU A 175 -2.98 8.29 15.89
N ILE A 176 -3.62 9.17 15.13
CA ILE A 176 -5.05 9.09 14.86
C ILE A 176 -5.31 8.06 13.76
N ASP A 177 -6.52 7.57 13.68
CA ASP A 177 -6.97 6.34 13.04
C ASP A 177 -6.38 6.13 11.63
N ASP A 178 -6.54 7.08 10.71
CA ASP A 178 -6.08 6.95 9.32
C ASP A 178 -4.66 7.47 9.08
N ALA A 179 -3.98 7.97 10.09
CA ALA A 179 -2.64 8.51 9.91
C ALA A 179 -1.71 7.47 9.28
N SER A 180 -1.67 6.22 9.79
CA SER A 180 -0.85 5.18 9.16
C SER A 180 -1.48 3.78 9.12
N GLN A 181 -2.46 3.49 9.97
CA GLN A 181 -3.07 2.16 10.11
C GLN A 181 -2.05 1.01 10.26
N HIS A 182 -0.81 1.34 10.66
CA HIS A 182 0.33 0.42 10.74
C HIS A 182 0.67 -0.30 9.42
N HIS A 183 0.44 0.34 8.28
CA HIS A 183 0.80 -0.16 6.96
C HIS A 183 2.07 0.50 6.42
N ASN A 184 2.81 -0.22 5.60
CA ASN A 184 3.93 0.28 4.81
C ASN A 184 4.02 -0.52 3.51
N ARG A 185 4.18 0.18 2.38
CA ARG A 185 4.09 -0.45 1.04
C ARG A 185 5.43 -0.78 0.42
N GLY A 186 6.55 -0.46 1.10
CA GLY A 186 7.87 -0.86 0.64
C GLY A 186 8.93 0.21 0.77
N VAL A 187 10.03 0.00 0.06
CA VAL A 187 11.20 0.86 0.10
C VAL A 187 11.51 1.49 -1.27
N GLY A 188 12.20 2.62 -1.24
CA GLY A 188 12.96 3.14 -2.38
C GLY A 188 14.42 2.74 -2.29
N VAL A 189 15.15 2.67 -3.41
CA VAL A 189 16.56 2.32 -3.45
C VAL A 189 17.35 3.26 -4.34
N TRP A 190 18.58 3.64 -3.91
CA TRP A 190 19.50 4.47 -4.69
C TRP A 190 20.94 4.27 -4.22
N GLY A 191 21.88 4.06 -5.15
CA GLY A 191 23.25 3.74 -4.79
C GLY A 191 23.31 2.51 -3.90
N ASN A 192 23.84 2.66 -2.71
CA ASN A 192 23.86 1.64 -1.65
C ASN A 192 22.92 1.99 -0.48
N SER A 193 21.91 2.79 -0.73
CA SER A 193 20.92 3.23 0.26
C SER A 193 19.54 2.63 0.02
N VAL A 194 18.83 2.38 1.11
CA VAL A 194 17.44 1.98 1.16
C VAL A 194 16.67 3.04 1.93
N TYR A 195 15.55 3.49 1.40
CA TYR A 195 14.70 4.52 2.00
C TYR A 195 13.37 3.92 2.39
N MET A 196 12.90 4.21 3.60
CA MET A 196 11.57 3.84 4.06
C MET A 196 10.90 5.00 4.79
N GLU A 197 9.59 5.03 4.73
CA GLU A 197 8.76 5.90 5.56
C GLU A 197 8.38 5.16 6.86
N THR A 198 8.21 5.91 7.95
CA THR A 198 7.67 5.38 9.20
C THR A 198 6.24 5.83 9.42
N ASP A 199 5.51 5.19 10.33
CA ASP A 199 4.12 5.48 10.65
C ASP A 199 3.83 6.96 10.95
N ASN A 200 4.78 7.68 11.54
CA ASN A 200 4.68 9.09 11.92
C ASN A 200 5.38 10.05 10.94
N ALA A 201 5.48 9.64 9.69
CA ALA A 201 6.02 10.46 8.60
C ALA A 201 7.48 10.93 8.81
N HIS A 202 8.35 10.02 9.23
CA HIS A 202 9.80 10.14 9.07
C HIS A 202 10.25 9.43 7.80
N LEU A 203 11.21 10.01 7.12
CA LEU A 203 11.94 9.36 6.03
C LEU A 203 13.30 8.92 6.53
N LEU A 204 13.53 7.61 6.54
CA LEU A 204 14.78 6.99 6.96
C LEU A 204 15.62 6.63 5.74
N CYS A 205 16.92 6.88 5.80
CA CYS A 205 17.92 6.34 4.89
C CYS A 205 18.75 5.29 5.62
N LEU A 206 18.72 4.07 5.13
CA LEU A 206 19.46 2.95 5.69
C LEU A 206 20.60 2.53 4.75
N ASP A 207 21.71 2.06 5.30
CA ASP A 207 22.72 1.36 4.53
C ASP A 207 22.15 0.02 4.04
N GLY A 208 22.05 -0.17 2.73
CA GLY A 208 21.40 -1.34 2.14
C GLY A 208 22.08 -2.68 2.44
N ARG A 209 23.36 -2.68 2.86
CA ARG A 209 24.13 -3.89 3.18
C ARG A 209 24.02 -4.29 4.65
N SER A 210 23.84 -3.31 5.54
CA SER A 210 23.88 -3.53 7.00
C SER A 210 22.59 -3.17 7.72
N GLY A 211 21.68 -2.40 7.11
CA GLY A 211 20.49 -1.86 7.75
C GLY A 211 20.76 -0.71 8.73
N ASN A 212 22.01 -0.23 8.81
CA ASN A 212 22.35 0.87 9.71
C ASN A 212 21.75 2.19 9.22
N LEU A 213 21.18 2.95 10.15
CA LEU A 213 20.65 4.28 9.86
C LEU A 213 21.78 5.22 9.43
N ARG A 214 21.60 5.90 8.29
CA ARG A 214 22.50 6.94 7.77
C ARG A 214 22.00 8.33 8.12
N TRP A 215 20.70 8.57 7.91
CA TRP A 215 20.02 9.80 8.30
C TRP A 215 18.51 9.55 8.47
N ASP A 216 17.87 10.45 9.19
CA ASP A 216 16.45 10.48 9.51
C ASP A 216 15.92 11.91 9.35
N VAL A 217 14.76 12.09 8.73
CA VAL A 217 14.10 13.38 8.54
C VAL A 217 12.61 13.26 8.82
N ALA A 218 12.11 13.96 9.85
CA ALA A 218 10.69 14.22 10.00
C ALA A 218 10.23 15.21 8.92
N TYR A 219 9.21 14.87 8.16
CA TYR A 219 8.75 15.71 7.04
C TYR A 219 7.37 16.32 7.23
N THR A 220 6.76 16.07 8.39
CA THR A 220 5.56 16.76 8.90
C THR A 220 5.92 17.60 10.13
N ASP A 221 4.95 18.34 10.66
CA ASP A 221 5.10 19.16 11.86
C ASP A 221 4.96 18.39 13.18
N GLY A 222 4.83 17.05 13.10
CA GLY A 222 4.61 16.17 14.25
C GLY A 222 3.16 16.15 14.74
N ASN A 223 2.23 16.71 13.98
CA ASN A 223 0.80 16.55 14.22
C ASN A 223 0.42 15.07 14.07
N ARG A 224 -0.27 14.51 15.06
CA ARG A 224 -0.64 13.09 15.15
C ARG A 224 -1.67 12.62 14.11
N ASN A 225 -2.28 13.55 13.39
CA ASN A 225 -3.16 13.26 12.27
C ASN A 225 -2.37 12.97 10.96
N TYR A 226 -1.08 13.33 10.89
CA TYR A 226 -0.21 12.96 9.77
C TYR A 226 0.45 11.61 10.00
N GLY A 227 0.50 10.82 8.94
CA GLY A 227 1.28 9.61 8.87
C GLY A 227 1.84 9.36 7.48
N ALA A 228 2.41 8.16 7.29
CA ALA A 228 2.87 7.68 6.01
C ALA A 228 2.66 6.17 5.88
N THR A 229 2.23 5.75 4.70
CA THR A 229 1.94 4.35 4.36
C THR A 229 2.52 3.95 3.01
N SER A 230 3.21 4.87 2.33
CA SER A 230 3.68 4.72 0.96
C SER A 230 4.98 3.90 0.87
N ALA A 231 5.44 3.72 -0.36
CA ALA A 231 6.80 3.36 -0.68
C ALA A 231 7.47 4.58 -1.32
N PRO A 232 8.62 5.06 -0.81
CA PRO A 232 9.32 6.18 -1.42
C PRO A 232 9.66 5.93 -2.89
N LEU A 233 9.39 6.91 -3.76
CA LEU A 233 9.80 6.86 -5.16
C LEU A 233 11.13 7.60 -5.32
N VAL A 234 12.18 6.91 -5.79
CA VAL A 234 13.48 7.54 -6.01
C VAL A 234 13.65 7.92 -7.47
N VAL A 235 13.93 9.20 -7.73
CA VAL A 235 14.08 9.78 -9.08
C VAL A 235 15.28 10.72 -9.11
N ASN A 236 16.24 10.44 -9.96
CA ASN A 236 17.40 11.33 -10.21
C ASN A 236 18.08 11.82 -8.91
N GLY A 237 18.34 10.90 -7.97
CA GLY A 237 18.96 11.23 -6.68
C GLY A 237 18.08 12.02 -5.71
N LYS A 238 16.77 12.04 -5.93
CA LYS A 238 15.76 12.58 -5.01
C LYS A 238 14.85 11.46 -4.52
N VAL A 239 14.53 11.47 -3.24
CA VAL A 239 13.54 10.58 -2.62
C VAL A 239 12.24 11.35 -2.49
N ILE A 240 11.18 10.88 -3.14
CA ILE A 240 9.90 11.55 -3.20
C ILE A 240 8.91 10.77 -2.33
N VAL A 241 8.22 11.49 -1.45
CA VAL A 241 7.29 10.95 -0.46
C VAL A 241 5.99 11.75 -0.46
N GLY A 242 4.92 11.06 -0.07
CA GLY A 242 3.61 11.65 0.17
C GLY A 242 3.23 11.63 1.65
N THR A 243 1.96 11.79 1.93
CA THR A 243 1.39 11.75 3.29
C THR A 243 0.09 10.97 3.32
N SER A 244 -0.27 10.43 4.48
CA SER A 244 -1.58 9.89 4.83
C SER A 244 -2.25 10.71 5.93
N GLY A 245 -3.45 10.32 6.36
CA GLY A 245 -4.26 11.04 7.35
C GLY A 245 -5.21 12.07 6.74
N GLY A 246 -5.60 11.92 5.47
CA GLY A 246 -6.53 12.82 4.79
C GLY A 246 -7.84 12.95 5.52
N ASP A 247 -8.44 11.83 5.88
CA ASP A 247 -9.71 11.71 6.58
C ASP A 247 -9.66 12.16 8.05
N ASP A 248 -8.45 12.38 8.55
CA ASP A 248 -8.21 13.02 9.85
C ASP A 248 -8.04 14.55 9.73
N GLY A 249 -8.29 15.12 8.54
CA GLY A 249 -8.26 16.55 8.31
C GLY A 249 -6.83 17.13 8.31
N VAL A 250 -5.91 16.52 7.59
CA VAL A 250 -4.59 17.11 7.32
C VAL A 250 -4.58 17.82 5.96
N ARG A 251 -3.59 18.66 5.73
CA ARG A 251 -3.31 19.26 4.42
C ARG A 251 -2.33 18.39 3.66
N GLY A 252 -2.77 17.71 2.61
CA GLY A 252 -1.95 16.83 1.78
C GLY A 252 -0.81 17.55 1.06
N PHE A 253 0.29 16.83 0.82
CA PHE A 253 1.42 17.32 0.03
C PHE A 253 2.26 16.19 -0.55
N ILE A 254 3.10 16.54 -1.52
CA ILE A 254 4.20 15.73 -2.04
C ILE A 254 5.50 16.49 -1.77
N SER A 255 6.54 15.80 -1.34
CA SER A 255 7.84 16.42 -1.11
C SER A 255 9.00 15.56 -1.61
N ALA A 256 10.08 16.21 -2.03
CA ALA A 256 11.30 15.55 -2.49
C ALA A 256 12.48 15.93 -1.60
N TYR A 257 13.29 14.93 -1.28
CA TYR A 257 14.47 15.04 -0.46
C TYR A 257 15.70 14.58 -1.23
N ASP A 258 16.82 15.27 -1.05
CA ASP A 258 18.09 14.82 -1.59
C ASP A 258 18.48 13.46 -1.00
N ALA A 259 18.75 12.49 -1.84
CA ALA A 259 18.95 11.09 -1.45
C ALA A 259 20.20 10.88 -0.57
N GLU A 260 21.22 11.74 -0.68
CA GLU A 260 22.47 11.60 0.09
C GLU A 260 22.34 12.26 1.47
N THR A 261 21.68 13.42 1.53
CA THR A 261 21.70 14.29 2.70
C THR A 261 20.39 14.38 3.47
N GLY A 262 19.27 13.92 2.91
CA GLY A 262 17.94 14.08 3.49
C GLY A 262 17.42 15.51 3.48
N LYS A 263 18.09 16.46 2.80
CA LYS A 263 17.63 17.85 2.74
C LYS A 263 16.44 17.99 1.82
N LEU A 264 15.43 18.75 2.27
CA LEU A 264 14.27 19.11 1.45
C LEU A 264 14.73 19.85 0.19
N VAL A 265 14.31 19.35 -0.99
CA VAL A 265 14.54 19.97 -2.29
C VAL A 265 13.35 20.82 -2.70
N TRP A 266 12.15 20.24 -2.65
CA TRP A 266 10.89 20.94 -2.91
C TRP A 266 9.72 20.27 -2.17
N LYS A 267 8.63 21.06 -1.97
CA LYS A 267 7.33 20.59 -1.46
C LYS A 267 6.21 21.20 -2.29
N PHE A 268 5.23 20.38 -2.69
CA PHE A 268 4.01 20.80 -3.35
C PHE A 268 2.81 20.47 -2.46
N TRP A 269 2.03 21.49 -2.09
CA TRP A 269 0.78 21.30 -1.36
C TRP A 269 -0.34 20.92 -2.31
N THR A 270 -1.05 19.83 -2.05
CA THR A 270 -2.18 19.37 -2.87
C THR A 270 -3.44 20.18 -2.60
N ILE A 271 -3.55 20.78 -1.42
CA ILE A 271 -4.61 21.73 -1.10
C ILE A 271 -4.03 23.15 -1.19
N PRO A 272 -4.46 23.98 -2.15
CA PRO A 272 -3.91 25.31 -2.36
C PRO A 272 -4.25 26.26 -1.21
N GLY A 273 -3.28 27.09 -0.84
CA GLY A 273 -3.47 28.16 0.14
C GLY A 273 -4.14 29.40 -0.47
N PRO A 274 -4.46 30.41 0.36
CA PRO A 274 -5.10 31.63 -0.09
C PRO A 274 -4.35 32.34 -1.22
N GLY A 275 -5.04 32.65 -2.31
CA GLY A 275 -4.48 33.31 -3.49
C GLY A 275 -3.79 32.39 -4.50
N GLU A 276 -3.66 31.12 -4.22
CA GLU A 276 -3.23 30.10 -5.18
C GLU A 276 -4.39 29.63 -6.06
N ARG A 277 -4.07 29.12 -7.24
CA ARG A 277 -5.09 28.57 -8.15
C ARG A 277 -5.81 27.39 -7.50
N GLY A 278 -7.15 27.38 -7.46
CA GLY A 278 -7.97 26.37 -6.83
C GLY A 278 -8.36 26.69 -5.37
N SER A 279 -7.83 27.79 -4.80
CA SER A 279 -8.13 28.19 -3.42
C SER A 279 -9.56 28.65 -3.20
N GLU A 280 -10.32 28.90 -4.25
CA GLU A 280 -11.73 29.30 -4.19
C GLU A 280 -12.65 28.23 -3.56
N SER A 281 -12.25 26.95 -3.59
CA SER A 281 -12.96 25.86 -2.92
C SER A 281 -12.73 25.79 -1.41
N TRP A 282 -11.75 26.54 -0.89
CA TRP A 282 -11.25 26.41 0.48
C TRP A 282 -11.41 27.71 1.27
N PRO A 283 -12.65 28.06 1.71
CA PRO A 283 -12.90 29.30 2.43
C PRO A 283 -12.26 29.31 3.83
N GLY A 284 -11.79 30.48 4.26
CA GLY A 284 -11.22 30.66 5.58
C GLY A 284 -9.93 29.86 5.78
N ASP A 285 -9.92 29.01 6.79
CA ASP A 285 -8.82 28.11 7.16
C ASP A 285 -9.05 26.64 6.75
N SER A 286 -10.15 26.34 6.01
CA SER A 286 -10.50 24.98 5.60
C SER A 286 -9.38 24.29 4.77
N TYR A 287 -8.56 25.08 4.04
CA TYR A 287 -7.41 24.53 3.30
C TYR A 287 -6.36 23.85 4.20
N LEU A 288 -6.31 24.18 5.49
CA LEU A 288 -5.40 23.54 6.44
C LEU A 288 -5.83 22.11 6.80
N HIS A 289 -7.09 21.77 6.51
CA HIS A 289 -7.74 20.52 6.89
C HIS A 289 -8.42 19.83 5.70
N GLY A 290 -8.01 20.18 4.48
CA GLY A 290 -8.74 19.82 3.26
C GLY A 290 -8.51 18.39 2.75
N GLY A 291 -7.74 17.54 3.40
CA GLY A 291 -7.41 16.19 2.91
C GLY A 291 -6.45 16.22 1.72
N GLY A 292 -6.78 15.55 0.62
CA GLY A 292 -5.98 15.52 -0.60
C GLY A 292 -4.61 14.89 -0.41
N THR A 293 -4.49 13.91 0.45
CA THR A 293 -3.23 13.22 0.76
C THR A 293 -2.75 12.36 -0.41
N THR A 294 -1.52 11.87 -0.33
CA THR A 294 -0.76 11.27 -1.43
C THR A 294 -0.13 9.97 -0.97
N TRP A 295 -0.94 9.14 -0.32
CA TRP A 295 -0.54 7.96 0.44
C TRP A 295 -0.15 6.74 -0.40
N MET A 296 -0.23 6.85 -1.74
CA MET A 296 0.29 5.86 -2.68
C MET A 296 1.49 6.42 -3.46
N PRO A 297 2.44 5.59 -3.92
CA PRO A 297 3.55 6.06 -4.74
C PRO A 297 3.08 6.44 -6.14
N GLY A 298 3.66 7.50 -6.68
CA GLY A 298 3.45 7.91 -8.07
C GLY A 298 4.26 7.11 -9.09
N THR A 299 4.21 7.59 -10.34
CA THR A 299 4.98 7.09 -11.47
C THR A 299 5.82 8.21 -12.10
N PHE A 300 6.79 7.86 -12.94
CA PHE A 300 7.72 8.83 -13.50
C PHE A 300 8.00 8.56 -14.98
N ASP A 301 7.90 9.59 -15.80
CA ASP A 301 8.37 9.58 -17.19
C ASP A 301 9.76 10.22 -17.26
N SER A 302 10.79 9.38 -17.38
CA SER A 302 12.18 9.83 -17.43
C SER A 302 12.52 10.64 -18.68
N GLU A 303 11.77 10.47 -19.78
CA GLU A 303 11.98 11.20 -21.02
C GLU A 303 11.52 12.66 -20.90
N SER A 304 10.38 12.90 -20.27
CA SER A 304 9.83 14.25 -20.07
C SER A 304 10.21 14.87 -18.73
N ASN A 305 10.83 14.12 -17.81
CA ASN A 305 11.15 14.49 -16.43
C ASN A 305 9.90 14.89 -15.61
N ILE A 306 8.78 14.17 -15.82
CA ILE A 306 7.49 14.42 -15.16
C ILE A 306 7.13 13.28 -14.23
N LEU A 307 6.77 13.65 -12.99
CA LEU A 307 6.10 12.79 -12.01
C LEU A 307 4.60 12.84 -12.24
N TYR A 308 3.94 11.69 -12.16
CA TYR A 308 2.49 11.58 -12.11
C TYR A 308 2.10 11.01 -10.75
N TRP A 309 1.24 11.74 -10.03
CA TRP A 309 0.91 11.37 -8.65
C TRP A 309 -0.57 11.56 -8.39
N GLY A 310 -1.22 10.52 -7.84
CA GLY A 310 -2.61 10.57 -7.44
C GLY A 310 -2.83 11.29 -6.12
N THR A 311 -3.97 11.93 -5.95
CA THR A 311 -4.39 12.59 -4.70
C THR A 311 -5.68 11.99 -4.17
N SER A 312 -5.80 11.94 -2.84
CA SER A 312 -6.98 11.41 -2.17
C SER A 312 -8.18 12.38 -2.18
N ASN A 313 -9.28 11.90 -1.61
CA ASN A 313 -10.50 12.63 -1.35
C ASN A 313 -10.29 13.94 -0.56
N PRO A 314 -11.25 14.88 -0.63
CA PRO A 314 -11.28 16.04 0.24
C PRO A 314 -11.85 15.70 1.62
N ALA A 315 -11.42 16.41 2.67
CA ALA A 315 -11.99 16.33 4.00
C ALA A 315 -12.85 17.58 4.34
N PRO A 316 -13.96 17.39 5.08
CA PRO A 316 -14.53 16.13 5.57
C PRO A 316 -15.17 15.35 4.43
N ASP A 317 -15.05 14.01 4.43
CA ASP A 317 -15.32 13.14 3.28
C ASP A 317 -16.75 13.27 2.75
N PHE A 318 -17.75 13.18 3.63
CA PHE A 318 -19.17 13.10 3.26
C PHE A 318 -19.93 14.42 3.43
N ASP A 319 -19.25 15.53 3.80
CA ASP A 319 -19.82 16.88 3.95
C ASP A 319 -19.12 17.88 3.03
N GLY A 320 -19.74 18.20 1.89
CA GLY A 320 -19.26 19.25 0.98
C GLY A 320 -19.54 20.67 1.44
N GLY A 321 -20.29 20.90 2.53
CA GLY A 321 -20.67 22.24 2.98
C GLY A 321 -19.50 23.16 3.32
N PRO A 322 -18.47 22.69 4.02
CA PRO A 322 -17.27 23.48 4.33
C PRO A 322 -16.37 23.80 3.14
N ARG A 323 -16.53 23.10 2.01
CA ARG A 323 -15.65 23.15 0.83
C ARG A 323 -16.45 23.30 -0.48
N PRO A 324 -17.10 24.46 -0.70
CA PRO A 324 -17.89 24.68 -1.91
C PRO A 324 -16.98 24.78 -3.14
N GLY A 325 -17.30 24.08 -4.21
CA GLY A 325 -16.54 24.13 -5.47
C GLY A 325 -16.04 22.75 -5.90
N ASP A 326 -14.96 22.70 -6.65
CA ASP A 326 -14.39 21.46 -7.18
C ASP A 326 -13.37 20.80 -6.25
N ASP A 327 -12.97 21.45 -5.16
CA ASP A 327 -12.04 20.96 -4.13
C ASP A 327 -10.64 20.63 -4.69
N LEU A 328 -10.09 21.50 -5.55
CA LEU A 328 -8.77 21.29 -6.15
C LEU A 328 -7.67 21.32 -5.07
N TYR A 329 -6.71 20.40 -5.11
CA TYR A 329 -6.46 19.32 -6.12
C TYR A 329 -6.71 17.94 -5.52
N THR A 330 -7.89 17.68 -4.93
CA THR A 330 -8.32 16.37 -4.50
C THR A 330 -8.81 15.53 -5.68
N ASP A 331 -8.78 14.22 -5.57
CA ASP A 331 -9.25 13.26 -6.57
C ASP A 331 -8.65 13.52 -7.96
N CYS A 332 -7.37 13.86 -7.99
CA CYS A 332 -6.65 14.25 -9.19
C CYS A 332 -5.48 13.32 -9.48
N VAL A 333 -5.10 13.24 -10.75
CA VAL A 333 -3.71 12.97 -11.10
C VAL A 333 -2.99 14.30 -11.36
N LEU A 334 -1.85 14.48 -10.73
CA LEU A 334 -0.97 15.65 -10.84
C LEU A 334 0.24 15.31 -11.70
N ALA A 335 0.59 16.16 -12.66
CA ALA A 335 1.84 16.10 -13.40
C ALA A 335 2.80 17.16 -12.88
N LEU A 336 3.84 16.74 -12.18
CA LEU A 336 4.81 17.61 -11.54
C LEU A 336 6.19 17.49 -12.21
N ASP A 337 6.85 18.61 -12.37
CA ASP A 337 8.27 18.64 -12.74
C ASP A 337 9.11 18.00 -11.62
N ALA A 338 9.85 16.94 -11.92
CA ALA A 338 10.54 16.15 -10.90
C ALA A 338 11.69 16.89 -10.20
N ASP A 339 12.23 17.94 -10.82
CA ASP A 339 13.33 18.71 -10.24
C ASP A 339 12.85 19.83 -9.32
N THR A 340 11.67 20.38 -9.59
CA THR A 340 11.20 21.62 -8.94
C THR A 340 9.87 21.46 -8.19
N GLY A 341 9.15 20.36 -8.36
CA GLY A 341 7.81 20.14 -7.83
C GLY A 341 6.73 21.04 -8.46
N LYS A 342 7.04 21.78 -9.55
CA LYS A 342 6.07 22.66 -10.19
C LYS A 342 5.01 21.88 -10.96
N LEU A 343 3.74 22.20 -10.70
CA LEU A 343 2.60 21.64 -11.42
C LEU A 343 2.65 22.08 -12.90
N LYS A 344 2.64 21.09 -13.80
CA LYS A 344 2.53 21.28 -15.26
C LYS A 344 1.08 21.23 -15.71
N TRP A 345 0.36 20.18 -15.29
CA TRP A 345 -1.06 19.98 -15.52
C TRP A 345 -1.65 19.06 -14.45
N TYR A 346 -2.96 19.04 -14.36
CA TYR A 346 -3.72 18.09 -13.55
C TYR A 346 -4.98 17.64 -14.29
N PHE A 347 -5.51 16.50 -13.90
CA PHE A 347 -6.84 16.04 -14.29
C PHE A 347 -7.57 15.57 -13.05
N GLN A 348 -8.82 16.07 -12.85
CA GLN A 348 -9.64 15.73 -11.70
C GLN A 348 -10.71 14.72 -12.09
N PHE A 349 -10.72 13.56 -11.44
CA PHE A 349 -11.64 12.45 -11.74
C PHE A 349 -13.00 12.62 -11.07
N THR A 350 -13.05 13.13 -9.83
CA THR A 350 -14.27 13.30 -9.04
C THR A 350 -14.33 14.69 -8.42
N PRO A 351 -14.72 15.75 -9.22
CA PRO A 351 -14.88 17.10 -8.67
C PRO A 351 -15.92 17.14 -7.55
N HIS A 352 -15.61 17.81 -6.42
CA HIS A 352 -16.48 17.91 -5.25
C HIS A 352 -16.94 16.54 -4.76
N ASP A 353 -15.98 15.69 -4.48
CA ASP A 353 -16.25 14.34 -4.01
C ASP A 353 -16.98 14.34 -2.66
N LEU A 354 -18.01 13.48 -2.55
CA LEU A 354 -18.80 13.22 -1.34
C LEU A 354 -18.86 11.73 -1.02
N PHE A 355 -17.96 10.93 -1.61
CA PHE A 355 -18.09 9.47 -1.64
C PHE A 355 -16.83 8.75 -1.22
N ASP A 356 -15.76 9.49 -0.92
CA ASP A 356 -14.42 8.93 -0.64
C ASP A 356 -13.88 8.16 -1.85
N TYR A 357 -13.92 8.81 -3.04
CA TYR A 357 -13.45 8.22 -4.29
C TYR A 357 -12.02 8.67 -4.63
N ASP A 358 -11.10 8.52 -3.67
CA ASP A 358 -9.67 8.74 -3.90
C ASP A 358 -9.24 8.48 -5.35
N ALA A 359 -8.35 9.30 -5.87
CA ALA A 359 -7.64 9.04 -7.12
C ALA A 359 -6.17 8.71 -6.84
N THR A 360 -5.95 7.80 -5.90
CA THR A 360 -4.60 7.37 -5.48
C THR A 360 -4.14 6.08 -6.16
N GLU A 361 -4.94 5.53 -7.07
CA GLU A 361 -4.55 4.40 -7.90
C GLU A 361 -3.30 4.74 -8.70
N THR A 362 -2.47 3.73 -8.99
CA THR A 362 -1.24 3.92 -9.74
C THR A 362 -1.53 4.44 -11.15
N PRO A 363 -1.10 5.66 -11.53
CA PRO A 363 -1.19 6.15 -12.91
C PRO A 363 -0.27 5.33 -13.83
N VAL A 364 -0.82 4.54 -14.75
CA VAL A 364 -0.01 3.67 -15.63
C VAL A 364 0.38 4.39 -16.89
N LEU A 365 1.69 4.50 -17.14
CA LEU A 365 2.26 5.21 -18.29
C LEU A 365 2.53 4.24 -19.44
N LEU A 366 1.94 4.51 -20.60
CA LEU A 366 2.04 3.66 -21.79
C LEU A 366 2.41 4.47 -23.03
N ASP A 367 3.34 3.95 -23.83
CA ASP A 367 3.54 4.37 -25.21
C ASP A 367 2.82 3.36 -26.10
N ALA A 368 1.69 3.78 -26.67
CA ALA A 368 0.79 2.87 -27.36
C ALA A 368 0.13 3.53 -28.58
N THR A 369 -0.43 2.70 -29.46
CA THR A 369 -1.27 3.19 -30.57
C THR A 369 -2.67 3.48 -30.03
N TRP A 370 -3.11 4.73 -30.18
CA TRP A 370 -4.48 5.17 -29.87
C TRP A 370 -5.16 5.71 -31.11
N LYS A 371 -6.25 5.07 -31.55
CA LYS A 371 -6.99 5.45 -32.76
C LYS A 371 -6.06 5.65 -33.98
N ASN A 372 -5.18 4.66 -34.21
CA ASN A 372 -4.18 4.61 -35.29
C ASN A 372 -3.08 5.70 -35.21
N GLN A 373 -2.89 6.34 -34.06
CA GLN A 373 -1.83 7.32 -33.84
C GLN A 373 -0.95 6.88 -32.64
N PRO A 374 0.38 6.96 -32.73
CA PRO A 374 1.23 6.76 -31.55
C PRO A 374 0.95 7.87 -30.53
N ARG A 375 0.78 7.49 -29.26
CA ARG A 375 0.50 8.42 -28.15
C ARG A 375 1.20 8.00 -26.88
N LYS A 376 1.49 8.99 -26.07
CA LYS A 376 1.93 8.85 -24.69
C LYS A 376 0.69 8.90 -23.80
N LEU A 377 0.28 7.74 -23.30
CA LEU A 377 -0.97 7.59 -22.53
C LEU A 377 -0.70 7.50 -21.03
N LEU A 378 -1.65 8.01 -20.25
CA LEU A 378 -1.85 7.70 -18.84
C LEU A 378 -3.18 6.97 -18.73
N VAL A 379 -3.17 5.78 -18.11
CA VAL A 379 -4.35 4.94 -17.92
C VAL A 379 -4.59 4.73 -16.44
N GLU A 380 -5.83 4.94 -16.00
CA GLU A 380 -6.22 4.77 -14.60
C GLU A 380 -7.63 4.18 -14.48
N ALA A 381 -7.73 3.04 -13.78
CA ALA A 381 -9.00 2.54 -13.29
C ALA A 381 -9.27 3.19 -11.94
N ASN A 382 -10.28 4.06 -11.86
CA ASN A 382 -10.49 4.91 -10.71
C ASN A 382 -11.61 4.37 -9.79
N ARG A 383 -11.52 4.65 -8.47
CA ARG A 383 -12.51 4.25 -7.45
C ARG A 383 -13.94 4.64 -7.83
N ASN A 384 -14.10 5.71 -8.58
CA ASN A 384 -15.39 6.22 -9.04
C ASN A 384 -16.12 5.35 -10.09
N GLY A 385 -15.49 4.27 -10.57
CA GLY A 385 -16.09 3.26 -11.44
C GLY A 385 -15.81 3.43 -12.93
N PHE A 386 -14.93 4.35 -13.31
CA PHE A 386 -14.55 4.58 -14.70
C PHE A 386 -13.06 4.28 -14.95
N LEU A 387 -12.78 3.66 -16.09
CA LEU A 387 -11.44 3.49 -16.64
C LEU A 387 -11.13 4.68 -17.55
N TYR A 388 -10.18 5.51 -17.13
CA TYR A 388 -9.77 6.71 -17.84
C TYR A 388 -8.55 6.50 -18.70
N VAL A 389 -8.50 7.19 -19.85
CA VAL A 389 -7.33 7.29 -20.71
C VAL A 389 -7.09 8.78 -21.00
N LEU A 390 -5.91 9.24 -20.66
CA LEU A 390 -5.45 10.62 -20.88
C LEU A 390 -4.23 10.63 -21.78
N ASP A 391 -4.00 11.73 -22.50
CA ASP A 391 -2.71 12.05 -23.10
C ASP A 391 -1.80 12.58 -21.98
N ARG A 392 -0.72 11.83 -21.62
CA ARG A 392 0.11 12.22 -20.48
C ARG A 392 1.00 13.42 -20.74
N THR A 393 1.07 13.89 -21.98
CA THR A 393 1.90 15.06 -22.31
C THR A 393 1.28 16.37 -21.86
N ASP A 394 -0.04 16.46 -21.83
CA ASP A 394 -0.79 17.68 -21.53
C ASP A 394 -2.03 17.47 -20.64
N GLY A 395 -2.30 16.24 -20.21
CA GLY A 395 -3.45 15.87 -19.39
C GLY A 395 -4.78 15.83 -20.16
N LYS A 396 -4.74 15.87 -21.48
CA LYS A 396 -5.95 15.88 -22.29
C LYS A 396 -6.73 14.59 -22.14
N PHE A 397 -8.03 14.72 -21.82
CA PHE A 397 -8.98 13.62 -21.80
C PHE A 397 -9.14 12.97 -23.19
N LEU A 398 -9.01 11.66 -23.26
CA LEU A 398 -9.18 10.89 -24.48
C LEU A 398 -10.38 9.96 -24.42
N SER A 399 -10.63 9.33 -23.28
CA SER A 399 -11.75 8.40 -23.09
C SER A 399 -11.97 8.10 -21.61
N ALA A 400 -13.22 7.78 -21.25
CA ALA A 400 -13.54 7.07 -20.02
C ALA A 400 -14.70 6.11 -20.28
N VAL A 401 -14.62 4.91 -19.72
CA VAL A 401 -15.69 3.89 -19.83
C VAL A 401 -16.00 3.33 -18.46
N PRO A 402 -17.29 3.09 -18.11
CA PRO A 402 -17.63 2.42 -16.86
C PRO A 402 -17.17 0.97 -16.92
N PHE A 403 -16.54 0.47 -15.85
CA PHE A 403 -16.11 -0.91 -15.75
C PHE A 403 -16.96 -1.73 -14.75
N VAL A 404 -17.90 -1.08 -14.06
CA VAL A 404 -18.87 -1.70 -13.15
C VAL A 404 -20.29 -1.51 -13.67
N GLU A 405 -21.19 -2.43 -13.30
CA GLU A 405 -22.61 -2.37 -13.68
C GLU A 405 -23.43 -1.56 -12.67
N LYS A 406 -23.02 -1.61 -11.38
CA LYS A 406 -23.64 -0.84 -10.30
C LYS A 406 -23.03 0.56 -10.21
N LEU A 407 -23.61 1.51 -10.92
CA LEU A 407 -23.17 2.91 -10.93
C LEU A 407 -24.39 3.84 -10.84
N ASN A 408 -24.48 4.68 -9.81
CA ASN A 408 -25.63 5.59 -9.67
C ASN A 408 -25.28 7.04 -9.30
N TRP A 409 -24.03 7.34 -8.94
CA TRP A 409 -23.59 8.70 -8.59
C TRP A 409 -23.39 9.60 -9.83
N ALA A 410 -23.09 8.98 -10.99
CA ALA A 410 -22.92 9.65 -12.28
C ALA A 410 -23.64 8.89 -13.40
N LYS A 411 -24.10 9.63 -14.41
CA LYS A 411 -24.72 9.09 -15.64
C LYS A 411 -23.68 8.73 -16.71
N GLY A 412 -22.44 9.16 -16.54
CA GLY A 412 -21.33 9.01 -17.48
C GLY A 412 -20.35 10.16 -17.34
N ILE A 413 -19.42 10.23 -18.29
CA ILE A 413 -18.39 11.26 -18.37
C ILE A 413 -18.65 12.09 -19.64
N ASP A 414 -18.55 13.42 -19.53
CA ASP A 414 -18.77 14.35 -20.66
C ASP A 414 -17.55 14.37 -21.61
N ALA A 415 -17.67 15.14 -22.70
CA ALA A 415 -16.62 15.26 -23.71
C ALA A 415 -15.30 15.90 -23.20
N ASN A 416 -15.34 16.56 -22.04
CA ASN A 416 -14.20 17.19 -21.39
C ASN A 416 -13.58 16.31 -20.29
N GLY A 417 -14.19 15.14 -20.03
CA GLY A 417 -13.73 14.23 -19.00
C GLY A 417 -14.38 14.47 -17.63
N ARG A 418 -15.38 15.35 -17.53
CA ARG A 418 -16.05 15.65 -16.27
C ARG A 418 -17.25 14.72 -16.04
N PRO A 419 -17.46 14.17 -14.82
CA PRO A 419 -18.63 13.36 -14.50
C PRO A 419 -19.95 14.13 -14.64
N ILE A 420 -20.94 13.51 -15.30
CA ILE A 420 -22.32 13.98 -15.37
C ILE A 420 -23.04 13.45 -14.14
N ARG A 421 -22.98 14.19 -13.04
CA ARG A 421 -23.51 13.77 -11.73
C ARG A 421 -25.02 13.54 -11.75
N THR A 422 -25.48 12.68 -10.86
CA THR A 422 -26.91 12.53 -10.48
C THR A 422 -27.20 13.35 -9.22
N ASP A 423 -28.41 13.23 -8.68
CA ASP A 423 -28.80 13.83 -7.40
C ASP A 423 -28.40 12.94 -6.18
N VAL A 424 -27.61 11.88 -6.40
CA VAL A 424 -27.13 11.00 -5.33
C VAL A 424 -26.09 11.76 -4.50
N ALA A 425 -26.36 11.87 -3.20
CA ALA A 425 -25.46 12.46 -2.22
C ALA A 425 -25.74 11.83 -0.83
N PRO A 426 -24.78 11.82 0.10
CA PRO A 426 -25.01 11.41 1.48
C PRO A 426 -26.13 12.21 2.13
N THR A 427 -26.94 11.56 2.98
CA THR A 427 -28.02 12.22 3.74
C THR A 427 -28.06 11.73 5.18
N ALA A 428 -28.67 12.50 6.08
CA ALA A 428 -28.82 12.10 7.47
C ALA A 428 -29.60 10.77 7.67
N ASN A 429 -30.50 10.44 6.72
CA ASN A 429 -31.26 9.18 6.75
C ASN A 429 -30.57 8.03 6.01
N GLY A 430 -29.48 8.32 5.33
CA GLY A 430 -28.72 7.39 4.48
C GLY A 430 -29.19 7.37 3.04
N THR A 431 -28.23 7.37 2.11
CA THR A 431 -28.47 7.30 0.66
C THR A 431 -27.70 6.10 0.11
N ARG A 432 -28.39 5.21 -0.62
CA ARG A 432 -27.74 4.10 -1.31
C ARG A 432 -26.91 4.63 -2.48
N THR A 433 -25.62 4.41 -2.43
CA THR A 433 -24.63 4.86 -3.41
C THR A 433 -23.86 3.68 -3.99
N CYS A 434 -23.61 3.71 -5.28
CA CYS A 434 -22.85 2.69 -6.02
C CYS A 434 -21.87 3.38 -6.97
N PRO A 435 -20.59 3.05 -6.95
CA PRO A 435 -19.93 2.11 -6.02
C PRO A 435 -20.08 2.53 -4.55
N GLY A 436 -19.82 1.61 -3.62
CA GLY A 436 -19.70 1.90 -2.20
C GLY A 436 -18.39 2.67 -1.89
N PHE A 437 -18.16 3.01 -0.62
CA PHE A 437 -17.01 3.86 -0.24
C PHE A 437 -15.65 3.20 -0.49
N SER A 438 -15.57 1.88 -0.49
CA SER A 438 -14.36 1.17 -0.93
C SER A 438 -14.08 1.32 -2.43
N GLY A 439 -14.98 1.97 -3.17
CA GLY A 439 -14.85 2.19 -4.61
C GLY A 439 -15.18 0.98 -5.49
N ALA A 440 -15.17 1.21 -6.79
CA ALA A 440 -15.27 0.16 -7.80
C ALA A 440 -13.93 -0.56 -8.04
N THR A 441 -12.85 0.01 -7.66
CA THR A 441 -11.49 -0.48 -7.43
C THR A 441 -10.90 0.34 -6.29
N ASN A 442 -9.65 0.14 -5.95
CA ASN A 442 -8.96 0.93 -4.93
C ASN A 442 -7.46 0.94 -5.27
N TRP A 443 -6.59 1.29 -4.33
CA TRP A 443 -5.14 1.37 -4.47
C TRP A 443 -4.46 0.10 -5.04
N TYR A 444 -5.19 -0.98 -5.23
CA TYR A 444 -4.70 -2.25 -5.79
C TYR A 444 -3.99 -2.03 -7.12
N SER A 445 -2.68 -2.32 -7.17
CA SER A 445 -1.91 -2.02 -8.37
C SER A 445 -2.47 -2.71 -9.61
N PRO A 446 -2.79 -1.98 -10.69
CA PRO A 446 -3.11 -2.59 -11.97
C PRO A 446 -1.83 -3.11 -12.64
N SER A 447 -1.98 -3.80 -13.78
CA SER A 447 -0.86 -4.14 -14.65
C SER A 447 -1.23 -4.06 -16.12
N PHE A 448 -0.22 -3.89 -16.98
CA PHE A 448 -0.41 -3.86 -18.44
C PHE A 448 0.59 -4.78 -19.13
N ASN A 449 0.10 -5.66 -19.99
CA ASN A 449 0.96 -6.55 -20.77
C ASN A 449 1.05 -6.07 -22.23
N PRO A 450 2.24 -5.63 -22.68
CA PRO A 450 2.42 -5.14 -24.04
C PRO A 450 2.28 -6.23 -25.13
N GLN A 451 2.40 -7.52 -24.77
CA GLN A 451 2.25 -8.63 -25.71
C GLN A 451 0.77 -8.98 -25.99
N THR A 452 -0.12 -8.72 -25.02
CA THR A 452 -1.56 -8.91 -25.18
C THR A 452 -2.29 -7.62 -25.50
N ASN A 453 -1.67 -6.47 -25.22
CA ASN A 453 -2.27 -5.13 -25.25
C ASN A 453 -3.47 -5.00 -24.31
N LEU A 454 -3.44 -5.73 -23.17
CA LEU A 454 -4.52 -5.72 -22.18
C LEU A 454 -4.05 -5.06 -20.88
N PHE A 455 -4.96 -4.31 -20.28
CA PHE A 455 -4.84 -3.67 -18.98
C PHE A 455 -5.65 -4.49 -17.97
N TYR A 456 -5.02 -4.92 -16.87
CA TYR A 456 -5.61 -5.80 -15.86
C TYR A 456 -5.72 -5.09 -14.53
N PHE A 457 -6.86 -5.23 -13.88
CA PHE A 457 -7.10 -4.68 -12.54
C PHE A 457 -8.24 -5.40 -11.83
N LEU A 458 -8.27 -5.28 -10.50
CA LEU A 458 -9.33 -5.82 -9.67
C LEU A 458 -10.47 -4.80 -9.54
N ALA A 459 -11.69 -5.24 -9.82
CA ALA A 459 -12.90 -4.45 -9.70
C ALA A 459 -13.81 -4.99 -8.61
N SER A 460 -14.62 -4.11 -8.02
CA SER A 460 -15.61 -4.42 -6.99
C SER A 460 -16.99 -3.90 -7.39
N GLU A 461 -17.98 -4.79 -7.38
CA GLU A 461 -19.39 -4.49 -7.64
C GLU A 461 -20.15 -4.43 -6.32
N ASN A 462 -20.18 -3.30 -5.67
CA ASN A 462 -20.87 -3.11 -4.39
C ASN A 462 -21.64 -1.81 -4.33
N CYS A 463 -22.57 -1.72 -3.39
CA CYS A 463 -23.24 -0.48 -3.01
C CYS A 463 -23.30 -0.36 -1.50
N GLU A 464 -23.24 0.86 -1.01
CA GLU A 464 -23.34 1.15 0.42
C GLU A 464 -24.34 2.25 0.71
N VAL A 465 -24.74 2.40 1.97
CA VAL A 465 -25.62 3.46 2.41
C VAL A 465 -24.77 4.51 3.10
N TYR A 466 -24.63 5.64 2.43
CA TYR A 466 -23.85 6.79 2.92
C TYR A 466 -24.68 7.65 3.86
N LEU A 467 -24.10 7.98 4.99
CA LEU A 467 -24.70 8.81 6.03
C LEU A 467 -23.95 10.15 6.10
N PHE A 468 -24.67 11.19 6.40
CA PHE A 468 -24.15 12.54 6.54
C PHE A 468 -24.52 13.13 7.90
N SER A 469 -23.57 13.79 8.53
CA SER A 469 -23.79 14.74 9.63
C SER A 469 -22.77 15.86 9.52
N ALA A 470 -23.20 17.12 9.67
CA ALA A 470 -22.26 18.24 9.70
C ALA A 470 -21.28 18.07 10.86
N GLU A 471 -20.00 18.20 10.57
CA GLU A 471 -18.91 18.08 11.53
C GLU A 471 -18.00 19.30 11.46
N LYS A 472 -17.37 19.63 12.60
CA LYS A 472 -16.34 20.64 12.68
C LYS A 472 -15.01 19.98 12.96
N PHE A 473 -13.98 20.40 12.26
CA PHE A 473 -12.62 19.96 12.53
C PHE A 473 -12.27 20.13 14.00
N THR A 474 -11.74 19.06 14.60
CA THR A 474 -11.22 19.04 15.97
C THR A 474 -9.85 18.37 15.96
N PRO A 475 -8.77 19.06 16.34
CA PRO A 475 -7.43 18.47 16.38
C PRO A 475 -7.40 17.17 17.18
N GLY A 476 -6.75 16.13 16.62
CA GLY A 476 -6.65 14.82 17.27
C GLY A 476 -7.89 13.94 17.19
N GLN A 477 -8.81 14.25 16.28
CA GLN A 477 -9.99 13.44 15.97
C GLN A 477 -10.10 13.23 14.46
N THR A 478 -10.81 12.18 14.05
CA THR A 478 -11.17 11.95 12.65
C THR A 478 -12.10 13.04 12.13
N TYR A 479 -12.17 13.24 10.82
CA TYR A 479 -12.95 14.29 10.18
C TYR A 479 -13.79 13.76 9.00
N TYR A 480 -14.49 12.63 9.21
CA TYR A 480 -15.29 11.95 8.17
C TYR A 480 -16.66 12.54 7.89
N SER A 481 -17.28 13.15 8.89
CA SER A 481 -18.70 13.54 8.91
C SER A 481 -19.71 12.38 8.82
N THR A 482 -19.45 11.22 9.34
CA THR A 482 -20.26 10.05 9.71
C THR A 482 -19.82 8.73 9.07
N GLY A 483 -19.80 8.57 7.74
CA GLY A 483 -19.34 7.34 7.09
C GLY A 483 -20.40 6.59 6.28
N ALA A 484 -20.08 5.36 5.92
CA ALA A 484 -20.91 4.48 5.12
C ALA A 484 -21.18 3.13 5.83
N ARG A 485 -22.23 2.45 5.42
CA ARG A 485 -22.54 1.09 5.89
C ARG A 485 -23.02 0.22 4.73
N ARG A 486 -22.77 -1.07 4.82
CA ARG A 486 -23.21 -2.02 3.78
C ARG A 486 -24.70 -1.89 3.49
N SER A 487 -25.06 -1.89 2.22
CA SER A 487 -26.44 -1.97 1.78
C SER A 487 -27.04 -3.35 2.14
N PRO A 488 -28.25 -3.41 2.72
CA PRO A 488 -28.89 -4.69 3.01
C PRO A 488 -29.02 -5.55 1.74
N GLY A 489 -28.56 -6.80 1.82
CA GLY A 489 -28.62 -7.77 0.73
C GLY A 489 -27.57 -7.58 -0.39
N ASP A 490 -26.68 -6.60 -0.29
CA ASP A 490 -25.53 -6.45 -1.20
C ASP A 490 -24.27 -7.06 -0.57
N HIS A 491 -23.87 -8.21 -1.09
CA HIS A 491 -22.67 -8.91 -0.62
C HIS A 491 -21.39 -8.48 -1.34
N GLY A 492 -21.56 -7.64 -2.37
CA GLY A 492 -20.46 -7.28 -3.26
C GLY A 492 -20.03 -8.44 -4.16
N LYS A 493 -19.22 -8.15 -5.17
CA LYS A 493 -18.52 -9.13 -6.01
C LYS A 493 -17.19 -8.53 -6.40
N LYS A 494 -16.11 -9.28 -6.29
CA LYS A 494 -14.81 -8.91 -6.83
C LYS A 494 -14.53 -9.66 -8.12
N ILE A 495 -13.89 -8.99 -9.05
CA ILE A 495 -13.69 -9.48 -10.41
C ILE A 495 -12.32 -8.99 -10.89
N LEU A 496 -11.49 -9.90 -11.39
CA LEU A 496 -10.32 -9.49 -12.19
C LEU A 496 -10.81 -9.19 -13.60
N LEU A 497 -10.55 -7.98 -14.08
CA LEU A 497 -10.93 -7.49 -15.39
C LEU A 497 -9.71 -7.34 -16.29
N ALA A 498 -9.90 -7.61 -17.58
CA ALA A 498 -8.94 -7.28 -18.63
C ALA A 498 -9.59 -6.40 -19.69
N PHE A 499 -9.00 -5.24 -19.95
CA PHE A 499 -9.49 -4.30 -20.96
C PHE A 499 -8.47 -4.07 -22.08
N GLU A 500 -8.93 -4.04 -23.31
CA GLU A 500 -8.17 -3.43 -24.39
C GLU A 500 -8.12 -1.92 -24.21
N LEU A 501 -7.02 -1.28 -24.56
CA LEU A 501 -6.93 0.18 -24.54
C LEU A 501 -7.95 0.79 -25.49
N GLY A 502 -8.86 1.59 -24.95
CA GLY A 502 -9.98 2.20 -25.71
C GLY A 502 -11.14 1.26 -26.02
N GLY A 503 -11.14 0.06 -25.45
CA GLY A 503 -12.30 -0.84 -25.48
C GLY A 503 -13.44 -0.33 -24.60
N GLU A 504 -14.68 -0.56 -25.02
CA GLU A 504 -15.88 -0.19 -24.26
C GLU A 504 -16.29 -1.24 -23.23
N LYS A 505 -15.76 -2.45 -23.35
CA LYS A 505 -16.07 -3.62 -22.51
C LYS A 505 -14.80 -4.39 -22.22
N PRO A 506 -14.75 -5.14 -21.09
CA PRO A 506 -13.65 -6.04 -20.83
C PRO A 506 -13.53 -7.11 -21.90
N ALA A 507 -12.30 -7.43 -22.31
CA ALA A 507 -11.98 -8.54 -23.18
C ALA A 507 -12.34 -9.88 -22.51
N TRP A 508 -12.10 -9.96 -21.20
CA TRP A 508 -12.53 -11.07 -20.36
C TRP A 508 -12.71 -10.62 -18.90
N LYS A 509 -13.44 -11.43 -18.14
CA LYS A 509 -13.71 -11.27 -16.71
C LYS A 509 -13.42 -12.58 -15.99
N TYR A 510 -12.75 -12.50 -14.83
CA TYR A 510 -12.55 -13.62 -13.92
C TYR A 510 -13.18 -13.27 -12.56
N PRO A 511 -14.37 -13.82 -12.25
CA PRO A 511 -15.00 -13.63 -10.95
C PRO A 511 -14.16 -14.26 -9.84
N GLN A 512 -13.86 -13.51 -8.80
CA GLN A 512 -13.17 -14.05 -7.63
C GLN A 512 -14.09 -14.99 -6.83
N VAL A 513 -13.48 -15.94 -6.14
CA VAL A 513 -14.17 -16.94 -5.32
C VAL A 513 -13.87 -16.69 -3.85
N GLY A 514 -14.85 -16.93 -2.98
CA GLY A 514 -14.68 -16.77 -1.54
C GLY A 514 -15.38 -15.54 -0.98
N ASN A 515 -15.12 -15.25 0.29
CA ASN A 515 -15.66 -14.13 1.03
C ASN A 515 -14.55 -13.37 1.78
N GLY A 516 -13.31 -13.56 1.33
CA GLY A 516 -12.14 -12.89 1.90
C GLY A 516 -12.15 -11.40 1.61
N ARG A 517 -11.17 -10.71 2.16
CA ARG A 517 -10.96 -9.27 1.98
C ARG A 517 -9.66 -8.98 1.25
N SER A 518 -9.20 -9.94 0.42
CA SER A 518 -8.00 -9.71 -0.38
C SER A 518 -8.15 -8.45 -1.22
N SER A 519 -7.17 -7.58 -1.12
CA SER A 519 -7.11 -6.29 -1.80
C SER A 519 -5.77 -6.09 -2.51
N GLY A 520 -5.10 -7.20 -2.84
CA GLY A 520 -3.83 -7.21 -3.56
C GLY A 520 -3.99 -6.79 -5.01
N GLY A 521 -2.90 -6.27 -5.59
CA GLY A 521 -2.88 -5.88 -6.99
C GLY A 521 -2.55 -7.03 -7.94
N THR A 522 -2.29 -6.67 -9.19
CA THR A 522 -1.93 -7.58 -10.26
C THR A 522 -0.46 -7.40 -10.70
N MET A 523 0.11 -8.43 -11.30
CA MET A 523 1.38 -8.39 -12.02
C MET A 523 1.30 -9.30 -13.23
N THR A 524 1.85 -8.87 -14.36
CA THR A 524 1.89 -9.68 -15.58
C THR A 524 3.31 -9.93 -16.05
N THR A 525 3.52 -11.02 -16.82
CA THR A 525 4.85 -11.44 -17.26
C THR A 525 4.90 -11.74 -18.76
N ALA A 526 6.10 -11.74 -19.32
CA ALA A 526 6.34 -12.20 -20.70
C ALA A 526 6.04 -13.70 -20.89
N GLY A 527 5.91 -14.45 -19.81
CA GLY A 527 5.41 -15.84 -19.83
C GLY A 527 3.91 -15.99 -20.13
N GLY A 528 3.20 -14.87 -20.36
CA GLY A 528 1.78 -14.86 -20.71
C GLY A 528 0.85 -15.08 -19.54
N LEU A 529 1.26 -14.69 -18.33
CA LEU A 529 0.53 -14.88 -17.09
C LEU A 529 0.13 -13.56 -16.45
N VAL A 530 -1.00 -13.55 -15.74
CA VAL A 530 -1.38 -12.54 -14.76
C VAL A 530 -1.45 -13.22 -13.39
N PHE A 531 -0.72 -12.67 -12.42
CA PHE A 531 -0.72 -13.09 -11.02
C PHE A 531 -1.52 -12.10 -10.18
N PHE A 532 -2.31 -12.60 -9.22
CA PHE A 532 -3.10 -11.79 -8.28
C PHE A 532 -3.51 -12.59 -7.05
N GLY A 533 -3.98 -11.91 -5.99
CA GLY A 533 -4.60 -12.53 -4.82
C GLY A 533 -6.11 -12.64 -4.99
N ASP A 534 -6.68 -13.83 -4.76
CA ASP A 534 -8.11 -14.09 -4.80
C ASP A 534 -8.75 -14.02 -3.40
N ASP A 535 -10.06 -13.77 -3.34
CA ASP A 535 -10.84 -13.73 -2.08
C ASP A 535 -10.98 -15.10 -1.39
N SER A 536 -10.53 -16.18 -2.04
CA SER A 536 -10.39 -17.50 -1.42
C SER A 536 -9.10 -17.67 -0.61
N GLU A 537 -8.35 -16.59 -0.38
CA GLU A 537 -7.00 -16.60 0.23
C GLU A 537 -5.97 -17.36 -0.61
N SER A 538 -6.25 -17.47 -1.91
CA SER A 538 -5.38 -18.12 -2.89
C SER A 538 -4.57 -17.11 -3.68
N PHE A 539 -3.28 -17.36 -3.83
CA PHE A 539 -2.46 -16.71 -4.84
C PHE A 539 -2.63 -17.43 -6.15
N GLU A 540 -3.01 -16.72 -7.20
CA GLU A 540 -3.45 -17.31 -8.46
C GLU A 540 -2.65 -16.81 -9.66
N ALA A 541 -2.60 -17.66 -10.71
CA ALA A 541 -2.09 -17.32 -12.03
C ALA A 541 -3.10 -17.69 -13.09
N VAL A 542 -3.52 -16.72 -13.90
CA VAL A 542 -4.39 -16.93 -15.06
C VAL A 542 -3.66 -16.67 -16.36
N ASP A 543 -4.13 -17.26 -17.46
CA ASP A 543 -3.67 -16.92 -18.80
C ASP A 543 -4.02 -15.47 -19.12
N ALA A 544 -3.03 -14.69 -19.54
CA ALA A 544 -3.18 -13.26 -19.77
C ALA A 544 -4.15 -12.92 -20.92
N ARG A 545 -4.38 -13.82 -21.89
CA ARG A 545 -5.26 -13.58 -23.04
C ARG A 545 -6.71 -14.00 -22.79
N THR A 546 -6.92 -15.03 -21.96
CA THR A 546 -8.22 -15.67 -21.82
C THR A 546 -8.83 -15.53 -20.44
N GLY A 547 -8.01 -15.26 -19.39
CA GLY A 547 -8.44 -15.28 -18.00
C GLY A 547 -8.65 -16.70 -17.46
N GLU A 548 -8.22 -17.76 -18.16
CA GLU A 548 -8.30 -19.14 -17.68
C GLU A 548 -7.36 -19.35 -16.49
N LEU A 549 -7.87 -19.93 -15.40
CA LEU A 549 -7.06 -20.28 -14.22
C LEU A 549 -6.09 -21.42 -14.57
N LEU A 550 -4.80 -21.17 -14.43
CA LEU A 550 -3.74 -22.14 -14.74
C LEU A 550 -3.05 -22.68 -13.49
N TRP A 551 -3.05 -21.93 -12.40
CA TRP A 551 -2.41 -22.32 -11.15
C TRP A 551 -2.97 -21.53 -9.99
N HIS A 552 -3.00 -22.16 -8.81
CA HIS A 552 -3.30 -21.50 -7.54
C HIS A 552 -2.51 -22.12 -6.39
N PHE A 553 -2.32 -21.35 -5.33
CA PHE A 553 -1.75 -21.78 -4.06
C PHE A 553 -2.51 -21.09 -2.92
N ASN A 554 -3.19 -21.88 -2.08
CA ASN A 554 -3.89 -21.34 -0.91
C ASN A 554 -2.86 -20.97 0.16
N THR A 555 -2.76 -19.67 0.48
CA THR A 555 -1.87 -19.16 1.52
C THR A 555 -2.47 -19.26 2.90
N GLY A 556 -3.81 -19.42 2.99
CA GLY A 556 -4.59 -19.38 4.22
C GLY A 556 -4.59 -17.98 4.88
N GLN A 557 -4.30 -16.94 4.09
CA GLN A 557 -4.21 -15.56 4.56
C GLN A 557 -4.76 -14.60 3.50
N GLU A 558 -5.40 -13.53 3.92
CA GLU A 558 -5.80 -12.42 3.04
C GLU A 558 -4.56 -11.75 2.43
N MET A 559 -4.65 -11.33 1.17
CA MET A 559 -3.57 -10.67 0.45
C MET A 559 -3.93 -9.20 0.24
N HIS A 560 -3.10 -8.31 0.80
CA HIS A 560 -3.23 -6.87 0.65
C HIS A 560 -2.03 -6.25 -0.08
N ALA A 561 -1.16 -7.08 -0.63
CA ALA A 561 0.04 -6.68 -1.35
C ALA A 561 -0.08 -7.02 -2.84
N SER A 562 0.73 -6.37 -3.66
CA SER A 562 0.81 -6.66 -5.09
C SER A 562 1.96 -7.62 -5.39
N PRO A 563 1.76 -8.64 -6.25
CA PRO A 563 2.81 -9.60 -6.59
C PRO A 563 3.94 -8.97 -7.40
N MET A 564 5.14 -9.56 -7.34
CA MET A 564 6.31 -9.15 -8.09
C MET A 564 7.11 -10.36 -8.60
N SER A 565 8.00 -10.15 -9.59
CA SER A 565 8.83 -11.21 -10.15
C SER A 565 10.28 -10.76 -10.29
N TYR A 566 11.21 -11.66 -9.97
CA TYR A 566 12.64 -11.44 -10.02
C TYR A 566 13.39 -12.71 -10.42
N ALA A 567 14.71 -12.60 -10.64
CA ALA A 567 15.53 -13.76 -10.92
C ALA A 567 16.85 -13.75 -10.12
N VAL A 568 17.21 -14.90 -9.56
CA VAL A 568 18.48 -15.12 -8.86
C VAL A 568 19.12 -16.38 -9.41
N ASN A 569 20.42 -16.31 -9.73
CA ASN A 569 21.20 -17.44 -10.27
C ASN A 569 20.53 -18.14 -11.47
N GLY A 570 19.87 -17.34 -12.35
CA GLY A 570 19.20 -17.86 -13.56
C GLY A 570 17.81 -18.48 -13.30
N ASN A 571 17.33 -18.51 -12.07
CA ASN A 571 16.00 -19.00 -11.73
C ASN A 571 15.04 -17.82 -11.52
N GLN A 572 13.87 -17.86 -12.17
CA GLN A 572 12.80 -16.91 -11.98
C GLN A 572 11.99 -17.28 -10.73
N TYR A 573 11.64 -16.25 -9.96
CA TYR A 573 10.76 -16.32 -8.81
C TYR A 573 9.57 -15.37 -9.00
N VAL A 574 8.45 -15.73 -8.35
CA VAL A 574 7.29 -14.86 -8.16
C VAL A 574 7.01 -14.78 -6.66
N SER A 575 6.81 -13.57 -6.13
CA SER A 575 6.58 -13.37 -4.70
C SER A 575 5.34 -12.53 -4.45
N ILE A 576 4.69 -12.79 -3.30
CA ILE A 576 3.52 -12.05 -2.77
C ILE A 576 3.61 -12.02 -1.25
N ALA A 577 3.15 -10.93 -0.64
CA ALA A 577 2.86 -10.90 0.79
C ALA A 577 1.39 -11.29 1.03
N ALA A 578 1.15 -12.13 2.04
CA ALA A 578 -0.17 -12.58 2.48
C ALA A 578 -0.20 -12.65 4.01
N GLY A 579 -1.13 -11.98 4.66
CA GLY A 579 -1.09 -11.76 6.10
C GLY A 579 0.25 -11.15 6.52
N SER A 580 0.87 -11.69 7.55
CA SER A 580 2.22 -11.28 8.00
C SER A 580 3.39 -12.03 7.33
N ASN A 581 3.13 -12.69 6.18
CA ASN A 581 4.15 -13.52 5.53
C ASN A 581 4.45 -13.07 4.11
N VAL A 582 5.71 -13.23 3.69
CA VAL A 582 6.12 -13.13 2.28
C VAL A 582 6.38 -14.55 1.77
N PHE A 583 5.68 -14.94 0.72
CA PHE A 583 5.85 -16.20 0.01
C PHE A 583 6.65 -15.96 -1.26
N SER A 584 7.55 -16.87 -1.58
CA SER A 584 8.26 -16.87 -2.86
C SER A 584 8.19 -18.22 -3.54
N PHE A 585 7.88 -18.22 -4.82
CA PHE A 585 7.60 -19.40 -5.64
C PHE A 585 8.58 -19.46 -6.81
N ALA A 586 9.01 -20.69 -7.18
CA ALA A 586 9.78 -20.95 -8.38
C ALA A 586 9.43 -22.32 -8.95
N LEU A 587 9.86 -22.58 -10.19
CA LEU A 587 9.84 -23.93 -10.77
C LEU A 587 10.83 -24.83 -10.03
N ARG A 588 10.57 -26.13 -10.03
CA ARG A 588 11.49 -27.14 -9.45
C ARG A 588 12.73 -27.33 -10.33
#